data_61e3d9f311537db4549cbe4ee2eda4ca
#
_entry.id   61e3d9f311537db4549cbe4ee2eda4ca
#
_cell.length_a   1.000
_cell.length_b   1.000
_cell.length_c   1.000
_cell.angle_alpha   90.00
_cell.angle_beta   90.00
_cell.angle_gamma   90.00
#
_symmetry.space_group_name_H-M   'P 1'
#
loop_
_entity.id
_entity.type
_entity.pdbx_description
1 polymer ?
#
loop_
_entity_poly.entity_id
_entity_poly.type
_entity_poly.pdbx_seq_one_letter_code
_entity_poly.pdbx_strand_id
1 'polypeptide(L)'
;MTNMLNGRLKLIKKKRLGLMINSELGHVTSLLEFNSEIRRQQEEAHGADYCAIHDAIRKYMADCKSYMELGTHQGGTASVAMLCNPHRVYLVDIDFSKYKKFLEPIAEKYCDDNNIELIVNRTDSTGFGAINMTDMLVIDSYHHPAHMSKELTMHGPNVKKYIIAH
;
A
#
# COMPACT_ATOMS: atom_id res chain seq x y z
N MET A 1 -7.33 8.85 38.39
CA MET A 1 -6.87 7.46 38.17
C MET A 1 -7.51 6.74 36.98
N THR A 2 -8.65 7.16 36.48
CA THR A 2 -9.43 6.50 35.39
C THR A 2 -8.82 6.65 33.97
N ASN A 3 -8.04 7.71 33.70
CA ASN A 3 -7.51 7.96 32.36
C ASN A 3 -6.27 7.10 31.97
N MET A 4 -5.51 6.63 32.95
CA MET A 4 -4.35 5.76 32.66
C MET A 4 -4.75 4.31 32.31
N LEU A 5 -5.83 3.80 32.89
CA LEU A 5 -6.34 2.45 32.59
C LEU A 5 -6.94 2.35 31.20
N ASN A 6 -7.64 3.41 30.72
CA ASN A 6 -8.21 3.46 29.38
C ASN A 6 -7.11 3.54 28.29
N GLY A 7 -6.01 4.23 28.53
CA GLY A 7 -4.87 4.28 27.61
C GLY A 7 -4.15 2.95 27.48
N ARG A 8 -3.93 2.23 28.61
CA ARG A 8 -3.33 0.88 28.60
C ARG A 8 -4.22 -0.18 27.93
N LEU A 9 -5.53 -0.13 28.17
CA LEU A 9 -6.48 -1.04 27.51
C LEU A 9 -6.55 -0.81 26.00
N LYS A 10 -6.52 0.45 25.53
CA LYS A 10 -6.42 0.77 24.10
C LYS A 10 -5.09 0.30 23.47
N LEU A 11 -4.00 0.44 24.20
CA LEU A 11 -2.68 -0.01 23.72
C LEU A 11 -2.57 -1.54 23.67
N ILE A 12 -3.16 -2.24 24.64
CA ILE A 12 -3.19 -3.72 24.67
C ILE A 12 -4.13 -4.25 23.55
N LYS A 13 -5.27 -3.61 23.31
CA LYS A 13 -6.14 -3.95 22.17
C LYS A 13 -5.44 -3.70 20.83
N LYS A 14 -4.76 -2.56 20.63
CA LYS A 14 -3.97 -2.29 19.41
C LYS A 14 -2.84 -3.32 19.21
N LYS A 15 -2.10 -3.70 20.26
CA LYS A 15 -1.05 -4.74 20.16
C LYS A 15 -1.63 -6.14 19.86
N ARG A 16 -2.76 -6.52 20.46
CA ARG A 16 -3.44 -7.78 20.14
C ARG A 16 -4.02 -7.79 18.73
N LEU A 17 -4.64 -6.68 18.29
CA LEU A 17 -5.18 -6.54 16.95
C LEU A 17 -4.04 -6.60 15.90
N GLY A 18 -2.93 -5.90 16.12
CA GLY A 18 -1.75 -5.95 15.25
C GLY A 18 -1.10 -7.35 15.15
N LEU A 19 -1.25 -8.20 16.18
CA LEU A 19 -0.82 -9.61 16.15
C LEU A 19 -1.85 -10.53 15.45
N MET A 20 -3.14 -10.23 15.57
CA MET A 20 -4.20 -10.99 14.87
C MET A 20 -4.21 -10.71 13.36
N ILE A 21 -3.98 -9.48 12.94
CA ILE A 21 -3.86 -9.09 11.52
C ILE A 21 -2.84 -9.96 10.76
N ASN A 22 -1.78 -10.41 11.43
CA ASN A 22 -0.72 -11.21 10.82
C ASN A 22 -1.02 -12.73 10.75
N SER A 23 -1.98 -13.27 11.51
CA SER A 23 -2.22 -14.72 11.57
C SER A 23 -3.24 -15.21 10.53
N GLU A 24 -4.15 -14.36 10.10
CA GLU A 24 -5.26 -14.75 9.20
C GLU A 24 -4.90 -14.66 7.70
N LEU A 25 -3.92 -13.87 7.31
CA LEU A 25 -3.46 -13.78 5.92
C LEU A 25 -2.74 -15.05 5.41
N GLY A 26 -2.36 -15.97 6.27
CA GLY A 26 -1.71 -17.22 5.90
C GLY A 26 -2.59 -18.24 5.16
N HIS A 27 -3.90 -17.99 5.07
CA HIS A 27 -4.86 -18.86 4.37
C HIS A 27 -5.32 -18.29 3.03
N VAL A 28 -4.87 -17.09 2.67
CA VAL A 28 -5.27 -16.40 1.45
C VAL A 28 -4.50 -16.96 0.25
N THR A 29 -5.21 -17.29 -0.82
CA THR A 29 -4.65 -17.96 -2.01
C THR A 29 -4.77 -17.13 -3.29
N SER A 30 -5.54 -16.04 -3.27
CA SER A 30 -5.73 -15.16 -4.43
C SER A 30 -5.58 -13.69 -4.06
N LEU A 31 -5.24 -12.85 -5.06
CA LEU A 31 -5.10 -11.41 -4.88
C LEU A 31 -6.41 -10.75 -4.43
N LEU A 32 -7.55 -11.24 -4.93
CA LEU A 32 -8.86 -10.73 -4.54
C LEU A 32 -9.18 -11.04 -3.08
N GLU A 33 -8.91 -12.26 -2.63
CA GLU A 33 -9.07 -12.65 -1.22
C GLU A 33 -8.15 -11.83 -0.32
N PHE A 34 -6.87 -11.66 -0.72
CA PHE A 34 -5.92 -10.83 0.03
C PHE A 34 -6.45 -9.39 0.17
N ASN A 35 -6.88 -8.77 -0.93
CA ASN A 35 -7.40 -7.41 -0.90
C ASN A 35 -8.64 -7.27 -0.01
N SER A 36 -9.56 -8.23 -0.08
CA SER A 36 -10.77 -8.23 0.75
C SER A 36 -10.45 -8.37 2.23
N GLU A 37 -9.54 -9.27 2.57
CA GLU A 37 -9.17 -9.55 3.95
C GLU A 37 -8.34 -8.42 4.57
N ILE A 38 -7.36 -7.89 3.85
CA ILE A 38 -6.56 -6.76 4.35
C ILE A 38 -7.43 -5.51 4.55
N ARG A 39 -8.40 -5.25 3.65
CA ARG A 39 -9.35 -4.16 3.80
C ARG A 39 -10.20 -4.35 5.05
N ARG A 40 -10.79 -5.53 5.25
CA ARG A 40 -11.58 -5.86 6.45
C ARG A 40 -10.79 -5.61 7.73
N GLN A 41 -9.55 -6.11 7.80
CA GLN A 41 -8.67 -5.93 8.97
C GLN A 41 -8.33 -4.47 9.24
N GLN A 42 -8.06 -3.70 8.20
CA GLN A 42 -7.75 -2.27 8.30
C GLN A 42 -8.97 -1.46 8.78
N GLU A 43 -10.14 -1.73 8.23
CA GLU A 43 -11.39 -1.08 8.65
C GLU A 43 -11.77 -1.43 10.09
N GLU A 44 -11.60 -2.68 10.53
CA GLU A 44 -11.81 -3.08 11.92
C GLU A 44 -10.82 -2.42 12.89
N ALA A 45 -9.56 -2.24 12.47
CA ALA A 45 -8.52 -1.67 13.30
C ALA A 45 -8.62 -0.13 13.42
N HIS A 46 -9.03 0.55 12.36
CA HIS A 46 -8.91 2.00 12.21
C HIS A 46 -10.23 2.73 11.93
N GLY A 47 -11.29 2.00 11.58
CA GLY A 47 -12.60 2.54 11.21
C GLY A 47 -12.88 2.45 9.71
N ALA A 48 -14.16 2.55 9.33
CA ALA A 48 -14.63 2.33 7.95
C ALA A 48 -13.98 3.27 6.92
N ASP A 49 -13.65 4.49 7.31
CA ASP A 49 -13.09 5.50 6.40
C ASP A 49 -11.59 5.27 6.11
N TYR A 50 -10.93 4.37 6.86
CA TYR A 50 -9.49 4.14 6.70
C TYR A 50 -9.12 3.66 5.30
N CYS A 51 -9.98 2.88 4.67
CA CYS A 51 -9.77 2.34 3.33
C CYS A 51 -10.32 3.23 2.19
N ALA A 52 -10.67 4.50 2.46
CA ALA A 52 -11.09 5.44 1.42
C ALA A 52 -10.03 5.62 0.31
N ILE A 53 -8.75 5.48 0.65
CA ILE A 53 -7.65 5.46 -0.33
C ILE A 53 -7.77 4.29 -1.33
N HIS A 54 -8.23 3.12 -0.89
CA HIS A 54 -8.47 1.96 -1.78
C HIS A 54 -9.53 2.28 -2.85
N ASP A 55 -10.59 2.95 -2.43
CA ASP A 55 -11.69 3.33 -3.34
C ASP A 55 -11.25 4.44 -4.31
N ALA A 56 -10.42 5.38 -3.85
CA ALA A 56 -9.81 6.40 -4.69
C ALA A 56 -8.87 5.78 -5.74
N ILE A 57 -7.98 4.86 -5.34
CA ILE A 57 -7.10 4.14 -6.26
C ILE A 57 -7.93 3.42 -7.31
N ARG A 58 -8.93 2.61 -6.90
CA ARG A 58 -9.79 1.87 -7.84
C ARG A 58 -10.48 2.78 -8.85
N LYS A 59 -11.02 3.91 -8.37
CA LYS A 59 -11.70 4.91 -9.21
C LYS A 59 -10.77 5.50 -10.28
N TYR A 60 -9.60 5.95 -9.87
CA TYR A 60 -8.70 6.69 -10.76
C TYR A 60 -7.77 5.79 -11.59
N MET A 61 -7.56 4.53 -11.16
CA MET A 61 -6.84 3.55 -11.97
C MET A 61 -7.58 3.12 -13.23
N ALA A 62 -8.88 3.39 -13.34
CA ALA A 62 -9.70 3.01 -14.51
C ALA A 62 -9.16 3.54 -15.84
N ASP A 63 -8.43 4.66 -15.84
CA ASP A 63 -7.82 5.25 -17.04
C ASP A 63 -6.27 5.27 -16.99
N CYS A 64 -5.67 4.56 -16.02
CA CYS A 64 -4.21 4.46 -15.85
C CYS A 64 -3.66 3.16 -16.41
N LYS A 65 -2.44 3.22 -16.96
CA LYS A 65 -1.67 2.07 -17.46
C LYS A 65 -0.48 1.72 -16.58
N SER A 66 -0.08 2.63 -15.71
CA SER A 66 1.04 2.45 -14.79
C SER A 66 0.73 3.04 -13.43
N TYR A 67 1.18 2.31 -12.42
CA TYR A 67 1.03 2.62 -11.01
C TYR A 67 2.38 2.62 -10.32
N MET A 68 2.62 3.58 -9.46
CA MET A 68 3.76 3.60 -8.56
C MET A 68 3.33 3.94 -7.14
N GLU A 69 3.99 3.30 -6.17
CA GLU A 69 3.72 3.50 -4.75
C GLU A 69 5.01 3.70 -3.96
N LEU A 70 5.01 4.73 -3.13
CA LEU A 70 6.05 5.01 -2.15
C LEU A 70 5.49 4.68 -0.76
N GLY A 71 6.02 3.62 -0.12
CA GLY A 71 5.49 3.07 1.12
C GLY A 71 4.48 1.95 0.87
N THR A 72 4.96 0.73 0.66
CA THR A 72 4.11 -0.42 0.33
C THR A 72 3.63 -1.19 1.56
N HIS A 73 4.47 -1.26 2.61
CA HIS A 73 4.18 -1.95 3.86
C HIS A 73 3.69 -3.40 3.65
N GLN A 74 2.38 -3.68 3.86
CA GLN A 74 1.78 -5.01 3.65
C GLN A 74 1.25 -5.20 2.22
N GLY A 75 1.14 -4.12 1.43
CA GLY A 75 0.65 -4.13 0.07
C GLY A 75 -0.88 -4.02 -0.09
N GLY A 76 -1.58 -3.44 0.89
CA GLY A 76 -3.03 -3.24 0.80
C GLY A 76 -3.43 -2.41 -0.42
N THR A 77 -2.86 -1.24 -0.57
CA THR A 77 -3.05 -0.31 -1.71
C THR A 77 -2.48 -0.88 -3.02
N ALA A 78 -1.29 -1.53 -2.96
CA ALA A 78 -0.70 -2.21 -4.10
C ALA A 78 -1.61 -3.31 -4.68
N SER A 79 -2.27 -4.10 -3.82
CA SER A 79 -3.20 -5.14 -4.25
C SER A 79 -4.42 -4.57 -4.99
N VAL A 80 -4.93 -3.40 -4.59
CA VAL A 80 -6.00 -2.68 -5.31
C VAL A 80 -5.55 -2.28 -6.70
N ALA A 81 -4.33 -1.71 -6.81
CA ALA A 81 -3.78 -1.28 -8.09
C ALA A 81 -3.58 -2.45 -9.05
N MET A 82 -3.03 -3.58 -8.57
CA MET A 82 -2.88 -4.80 -9.37
C MET A 82 -4.20 -5.34 -9.88
N LEU A 83 -5.27 -5.34 -9.06
CA LEU A 83 -6.62 -5.77 -9.45
C LEU A 83 -7.25 -4.86 -10.53
N CYS A 84 -6.72 -3.68 -10.78
CA CYS A 84 -7.12 -2.82 -11.89
C CYS A 84 -6.40 -3.16 -13.21
N ASN A 85 -5.54 -4.18 -13.25
CA ASN A 85 -4.81 -4.67 -14.41
C ASN A 85 -4.04 -3.58 -15.19
N PRO A 86 -3.17 -2.79 -14.55
CA PRO A 86 -2.27 -1.90 -15.27
C PRO A 86 -1.21 -2.70 -16.04
N HIS A 87 -0.48 -2.04 -16.95
CA HIS A 87 0.66 -2.67 -17.60
C HIS A 87 1.89 -2.77 -16.69
N ARG A 88 1.99 -1.86 -15.69
CA ARG A 88 3.14 -1.80 -14.77
C ARG A 88 2.69 -1.40 -13.38
N VAL A 89 3.25 -2.08 -12.38
CA VAL A 89 3.21 -1.74 -10.95
C VAL A 89 4.63 -1.62 -10.43
N TYR A 90 4.97 -0.47 -9.85
CA TYR A 90 6.28 -0.23 -9.26
C TYR A 90 6.13 0.11 -7.77
N LEU A 91 6.67 -0.73 -6.91
CA LEU A 91 6.57 -0.63 -5.46
C LEU A 91 7.91 -0.21 -4.87
N VAL A 92 7.90 0.79 -3.99
CA VAL A 92 9.07 1.29 -3.27
C VAL A 92 8.79 1.27 -1.78
N ASP A 93 9.69 0.64 -1.01
CA ASP A 93 9.66 0.66 0.45
C ASP A 93 11.08 0.43 1.00
N ILE A 94 11.33 0.90 2.20
CA ILE A 94 12.56 0.60 2.94
C ILE A 94 12.55 -0.82 3.53
N ASP A 95 11.35 -1.37 3.78
CA ASP A 95 11.16 -2.70 4.37
C ASP A 95 10.00 -3.47 3.74
N PHE A 96 10.32 -4.44 2.90
CA PHE A 96 9.35 -5.35 2.28
C PHE A 96 9.09 -6.63 3.08
N SER A 97 9.48 -6.72 4.35
CA SER A 97 9.33 -7.95 5.13
C SER A 97 7.88 -8.46 5.21
N LYS A 98 6.91 -7.55 5.38
CA LYS A 98 5.49 -7.90 5.45
C LYS A 98 4.90 -8.19 4.06
N TYR A 99 5.25 -7.40 3.05
CA TYR A 99 4.89 -7.65 1.66
C TYR A 99 5.34 -9.05 1.23
N LYS A 100 6.61 -9.37 1.41
CA LYS A 100 7.21 -10.67 1.07
C LYS A 100 6.52 -11.83 1.77
N LYS A 101 6.16 -11.64 3.04
CA LYS A 101 5.51 -12.69 3.82
C LYS A 101 4.08 -12.99 3.36
N PHE A 102 3.32 -11.97 2.95
CA PHE A 102 1.88 -12.10 2.80
C PHE A 102 1.38 -11.93 1.37
N LEU A 103 1.97 -11.01 0.61
CA LEU A 103 1.48 -10.65 -0.71
C LEU A 103 2.38 -11.12 -1.86
N GLU A 104 3.69 -11.11 -1.73
CA GLU A 104 4.64 -11.35 -2.84
C GLU A 104 4.30 -12.61 -3.66
N PRO A 105 4.11 -13.82 -3.07
CA PRO A 105 3.85 -15.03 -3.87
C PRO A 105 2.54 -14.95 -4.65
N ILE A 106 1.52 -14.25 -4.08
CA ILE A 106 0.22 -14.06 -4.72
C ILE A 106 0.33 -12.99 -5.81
N ALA A 107 1.06 -11.90 -5.53
CA ALA A 107 1.25 -10.78 -6.45
C ALA A 107 2.05 -11.20 -7.68
N GLU A 108 3.16 -11.90 -7.51
CA GLU A 108 3.98 -12.41 -8.62
C GLU A 108 3.14 -13.26 -9.55
N LYS A 109 2.46 -14.29 -8.99
CA LYS A 109 1.59 -15.14 -9.80
C LYS A 109 0.50 -14.37 -10.53
N TYR A 110 -0.19 -13.45 -9.84
CA TYR A 110 -1.25 -12.66 -10.45
C TYR A 110 -0.72 -11.76 -11.56
N CYS A 111 0.41 -11.10 -11.34
CA CYS A 111 1.02 -10.22 -12.33
C CYS A 111 1.49 -10.98 -13.56
N ASP A 112 2.11 -12.16 -13.40
CA ASP A 112 2.50 -13.05 -14.50
C ASP A 112 1.28 -13.51 -15.31
N ASP A 113 0.23 -13.99 -14.63
CA ASP A 113 -1.00 -14.46 -15.29
C ASP A 113 -1.73 -13.34 -16.07
N ASN A 114 -1.54 -12.07 -15.70
CA ASN A 114 -2.20 -10.90 -16.30
C ASN A 114 -1.27 -10.00 -17.13
N ASN A 115 -0.03 -10.40 -17.37
CA ASN A 115 1.00 -9.63 -18.10
C ASN A 115 1.25 -8.23 -17.51
N ILE A 116 1.33 -8.14 -16.19
CA ILE A 116 1.65 -6.92 -15.46
C ILE A 116 3.15 -6.94 -15.12
N GLU A 117 3.90 -5.93 -15.54
CA GLU A 117 5.28 -5.73 -15.12
C GLU A 117 5.32 -5.30 -13.64
N LEU A 118 5.71 -6.21 -12.75
CA LEU A 118 5.85 -5.94 -11.32
C LEU A 118 7.30 -5.65 -10.97
N ILE A 119 7.57 -4.45 -10.44
CA ILE A 119 8.90 -4.02 -10.00
C ILE A 119 8.84 -3.71 -8.51
N VAL A 120 9.71 -4.36 -7.73
CA VAL A 120 9.84 -4.15 -6.28
C VAL A 120 11.22 -3.60 -5.98
N ASN A 121 11.30 -2.38 -5.46
CA ASN A 121 12.56 -1.67 -5.21
C ASN A 121 12.71 -1.32 -3.72
N ARG A 122 13.61 -2.01 -3.04
CA ARG A 122 13.90 -1.76 -1.63
C ARG A 122 14.87 -0.58 -1.49
N THR A 123 14.32 0.60 -1.24
CA THR A 123 15.10 1.83 -1.06
C THR A 123 14.29 2.89 -0.31
N ASP A 124 14.97 3.92 0.19
CA ASP A 124 14.34 5.15 0.67
C ASP A 124 13.69 5.88 -0.52
N SER A 125 12.42 6.29 -0.37
CA SER A 125 11.65 6.98 -1.40
C SER A 125 12.29 8.29 -1.89
N THR A 126 13.12 8.90 -1.08
CA THR A 126 13.87 10.12 -1.42
C THR A 126 15.34 9.89 -1.76
N GLY A 127 15.78 8.65 -1.81
CA GLY A 127 17.19 8.25 -1.96
C GLY A 127 17.61 7.76 -3.35
N PHE A 128 16.68 7.58 -4.31
CA PHE A 128 16.99 6.94 -5.60
C PHE A 128 16.81 7.83 -6.84
N GLY A 129 16.62 9.15 -6.66
CA GLY A 129 16.36 10.08 -7.76
C GLY A 129 14.89 10.12 -8.17
N ALA A 130 14.61 10.82 -9.28
CA ALA A 130 13.26 10.93 -9.80
C ALA A 130 12.78 9.59 -10.38
N ILE A 131 11.48 9.30 -10.19
CA ILE A 131 10.85 8.11 -10.78
C ILE A 131 10.77 8.20 -12.30
N ASN A 132 10.63 7.05 -12.96
CA ASN A 132 10.21 6.99 -14.35
C ASN A 132 8.77 7.50 -14.51
N MET A 133 8.42 7.93 -15.74
CA MET A 133 7.07 8.38 -16.03
C MET A 133 6.02 7.34 -15.63
N THR A 134 5.05 7.76 -14.82
CA THR A 134 3.92 6.92 -14.37
C THR A 134 2.60 7.66 -14.54
N ASP A 135 1.48 6.93 -14.68
CA ASP A 135 0.16 7.55 -14.75
C ASP A 135 -0.36 7.92 -13.36
N MET A 136 -0.16 7.04 -12.38
CA MET A 136 -0.56 7.27 -10.99
C MET A 136 0.61 7.08 -10.04
N LEU A 137 0.76 8.00 -9.08
CA LEU A 137 1.66 7.90 -7.94
C LEU A 137 0.84 7.91 -6.65
N VAL A 138 1.05 6.92 -5.79
CA VAL A 138 0.56 6.91 -4.41
C VAL A 138 1.74 7.16 -3.47
N ILE A 139 1.56 8.08 -2.52
CA ILE A 139 2.53 8.39 -1.47
C ILE A 139 1.90 8.03 -0.13
N ASP A 140 2.36 6.94 0.46
CA ASP A 140 1.95 6.41 1.78
C ASP A 140 3.18 5.95 2.57
N SER A 141 4.25 6.74 2.50
CA SER A 141 5.56 6.43 3.07
C SER A 141 5.69 6.92 4.52
N TYR A 142 6.57 7.88 4.74
CA TYR A 142 6.78 8.49 6.06
C TYR A 142 5.85 9.69 6.24
N HIS A 143 4.84 9.57 7.13
CA HIS A 143 3.79 10.57 7.38
C HIS A 143 4.34 11.84 8.06
N HIS A 144 5.28 12.50 7.39
CA HIS A 144 5.88 13.75 7.84
C HIS A 144 5.84 14.79 6.71
N PRO A 145 5.31 16.01 6.93
CA PRO A 145 5.11 17.01 5.87
C PRO A 145 6.35 17.33 5.03
N ALA A 146 7.51 17.46 5.68
CA ALA A 146 8.76 17.76 4.98
C ALA A 146 9.22 16.60 4.07
N HIS A 147 8.98 15.33 4.49
CA HIS A 147 9.30 14.15 3.69
C HIS A 147 8.40 14.08 2.47
N MET A 148 7.09 14.18 2.67
CA MET A 148 6.10 14.22 1.58
C MET A 148 6.37 15.36 0.60
N SER A 149 6.71 16.55 1.07
CA SER A 149 7.09 17.67 0.20
C SER A 149 8.31 17.36 -0.67
N LYS A 150 9.30 16.65 -0.12
CA LYS A 150 10.48 16.20 -0.86
C LYS A 150 10.10 15.15 -1.93
N GLU A 151 9.27 14.17 -1.59
CA GLU A 151 8.77 13.16 -2.53
C GLU A 151 7.96 13.80 -3.67
N LEU A 152 7.04 14.72 -3.35
CA LEU A 152 6.26 15.45 -4.35
C LEU A 152 7.14 16.30 -5.28
N THR A 153 8.14 16.98 -4.72
CA THR A 153 9.07 17.79 -5.52
C THR A 153 9.91 16.92 -6.45
N MET A 154 10.37 15.77 -5.97
CA MET A 154 11.26 14.88 -6.70
C MET A 154 10.52 14.07 -7.76
N HIS A 155 9.35 13.53 -7.43
CA HIS A 155 8.65 12.54 -8.25
C HIS A 155 7.45 13.11 -9.01
N GLY A 156 6.78 14.12 -8.44
CA GLY A 156 5.58 14.73 -9.02
C GLY A 156 5.69 15.17 -10.48
N PRO A 157 6.81 15.77 -10.94
CA PRO A 157 6.98 16.14 -12.35
C PRO A 157 6.89 14.96 -13.34
N ASN A 158 7.09 13.73 -12.88
CA ASN A 158 7.04 12.53 -13.71
C ASN A 158 5.70 11.78 -13.62
N VAL A 159 4.69 12.38 -12.99
CA VAL A 159 3.33 11.81 -12.90
C VAL A 159 2.43 12.44 -13.96
N LYS A 160 1.80 11.60 -14.79
CA LYS A 160 1.00 12.07 -15.93
C LYS A 160 -0.42 12.44 -15.56
N LYS A 161 -1.04 11.76 -14.58
CA LYS A 161 -2.49 11.89 -14.32
C LYS A 161 -2.82 12.19 -12.87
N TYR A 162 -2.48 11.29 -11.94
CA TYR A 162 -2.95 11.38 -10.57
C TYR A 162 -1.85 11.18 -9.55
N ILE A 163 -1.88 12.00 -8.50
CA ILE A 163 -1.13 11.81 -7.27
C ILE A 163 -2.14 11.65 -6.13
N ILE A 164 -2.01 10.58 -5.36
CA ILE A 164 -2.78 10.34 -4.14
C ILE A 164 -1.77 10.33 -3.00
N ALA A 165 -1.96 11.17 -1.99
CA ALA A 165 -1.15 11.20 -0.78
C ALA A 165 -2.02 10.86 0.44
N HIS A 166 -1.50 9.99 1.31
CA HIS A 166 -2.14 9.54 2.54
C HIS A 166 -1.37 9.97 3.79
#